data_af26c58152b012ca8aa8cbeab8e29092
#
_entry.id   af26c58152b012ca8aa8cbeab8e29092
#
_cell.length_a   1.000
_cell.length_b   1.000
_cell.length_c   1.000
_cell.angle_alpha   90.00
_cell.angle_beta   90.00
_cell.angle_gamma   90.00
#
_symmetry.space_group_name_H-M   'P 1'
#
loop_
_entity.id
_entity.type
_entity.pdbx_description
1 polymer ?
#
loop_
_entity_poly.entity_id
_entity_poly.type
_entity_poly.pdbx_seq_one_letter_code
_entity_poly.pdbx_strand_id
1 'polypeptide(L)'
;TGAFLVKPNMKEYVEWFGEFDEIDAGNIMRKHNWQWLVVTDGSNGMHVLCEDTRYKHFKEPTNQIVDVTGAGDTVLAVIAHCLHEGQDVFQACETACYAAARAVERQGTTVITPRDLKRKTTVWTNGVFDVLHKGHFELLKYASKQGDKLIVGINNDASVKRLKGETRPINDVNERKAQLETLPWVDQVVVFEEDTPLNKIKEYQPDIIVKGGDYSFETVIGNNLAEVKIFPTVQGVSTTKTIGKIQQ
;
A
#
# COMPACT_ATOMS: atom_id res chain seq x y z
N THR A 1 -29.13 -3.70 27.75
CA THR A 1 -28.16 -4.72 28.21
C THR A 1 -26.86 -4.46 27.45
N GLY A 2 -25.80 -4.10 28.17
CA GLY A 2 -24.52 -3.71 27.57
C GLY A 2 -23.88 -4.83 26.76
N ALA A 3 -23.09 -4.44 25.77
CA ALA A 3 -22.26 -5.33 24.98
C ALA A 3 -20.79 -4.94 25.12
N PHE A 4 -19.89 -5.92 25.13
CA PHE A 4 -18.46 -5.65 25.11
C PHE A 4 -18.06 -5.01 23.79
N LEU A 5 -18.49 -5.58 22.65
CA LEU A 5 -18.20 -5.07 21.31
C LEU A 5 -19.41 -5.22 20.40
N VAL A 6 -19.73 -4.17 19.66
CA VAL A 6 -20.78 -4.16 18.62
C VAL A 6 -20.13 -3.81 17.28
N LYS A 7 -20.42 -4.60 16.24
CA LYS A 7 -19.81 -4.44 14.91
C LYS A 7 -20.85 -4.42 13.78
N PRO A 8 -21.49 -3.28 13.51
CA PRO A 8 -22.24 -3.10 12.27
C PRO A 8 -21.31 -2.81 11.10
N ASN A 9 -21.82 -3.00 9.87
CA ASN A 9 -21.25 -2.30 8.72
C ASN A 9 -21.84 -0.87 8.63
N MET A 10 -21.27 -0.02 7.78
CA MET A 10 -21.71 1.39 7.65
C MET A 10 -23.19 1.49 7.24
N LYS A 11 -23.65 0.61 6.34
CA LYS A 11 -25.06 0.59 5.90
C LYS A 11 -26.00 0.25 7.07
N GLU A 12 -25.69 -0.78 7.84
CA GLU A 12 -26.45 -1.16 9.04
C GLU A 12 -26.43 -0.04 10.09
N TYR A 13 -25.26 0.58 10.29
CA TYR A 13 -25.14 1.69 11.25
C TYR A 13 -26.05 2.86 10.84
N VAL A 14 -26.00 3.28 9.57
CA VAL A 14 -26.81 4.39 9.04
C VAL A 14 -28.30 4.07 9.10
N GLU A 15 -28.70 2.82 8.83
CA GLU A 15 -30.08 2.38 8.94
C GLU A 15 -30.62 2.46 10.39
N TRP A 16 -29.77 2.19 11.39
CA TRP A 16 -30.16 2.17 12.78
C TRP A 16 -30.11 3.54 13.45
N PHE A 17 -29.14 4.39 13.07
CA PHE A 17 -28.77 5.59 13.84
C PHE A 17 -28.64 6.86 12.99
N GLY A 18 -28.72 6.79 11.67
CA GLY A 18 -28.47 7.91 10.77
C GLY A 18 -27.01 8.04 10.34
N GLU A 19 -26.65 9.17 9.75
CA GLU A 19 -25.29 9.41 9.29
C GLU A 19 -24.26 9.25 10.41
N PHE A 20 -23.08 8.69 10.04
CA PHE A 20 -22.02 8.44 11.00
C PHE A 20 -21.32 9.75 11.38
N ASP A 21 -21.35 10.07 12.67
CA ASP A 21 -20.56 11.10 13.31
C ASP A 21 -19.90 10.51 14.57
N GLU A 22 -18.65 10.86 14.84
CA GLU A 22 -17.89 10.28 15.96
C GLU A 22 -18.49 10.63 17.33
N ILE A 23 -19.00 11.87 17.48
CA ILE A 23 -19.58 12.36 18.73
C ILE A 23 -20.92 11.67 18.99
N ASP A 24 -21.76 11.59 17.95
CA ASP A 24 -23.06 10.93 18.03
C ASP A 24 -22.91 9.43 18.26
N ALA A 25 -21.94 8.79 17.61
CA ALA A 25 -21.60 7.39 17.83
C ALA A 25 -21.20 7.13 19.30
N GLY A 26 -20.41 8.02 19.90
CA GLY A 26 -20.07 7.97 21.33
C GLY A 26 -21.29 8.14 22.26
N ASN A 27 -22.26 8.99 21.89
CA ASN A 27 -23.53 9.15 22.62
C ASN A 27 -24.38 7.88 22.55
N ILE A 28 -24.45 7.25 21.35
CA ILE A 28 -25.16 5.99 21.13
C ILE A 28 -24.55 4.87 21.97
N MET A 29 -23.23 4.75 21.99
CA MET A 29 -22.51 3.77 22.81
C MET A 29 -22.88 3.89 24.29
N ARG A 30 -22.82 5.09 24.84
CA ARG A 30 -23.20 5.37 26.26
C ARG A 30 -24.65 5.02 26.54
N LYS A 31 -25.56 5.41 25.66
CA LYS A 31 -27.01 5.10 25.79
C LYS A 31 -27.28 3.59 25.84
N HIS A 32 -26.52 2.82 25.06
CA HIS A 32 -26.70 1.36 24.98
C HIS A 32 -25.76 0.57 25.89
N ASN A 33 -24.88 1.24 26.62
CA ASN A 33 -23.87 0.64 27.49
C ASN A 33 -22.95 -0.33 26.71
N TRP A 34 -22.44 0.13 25.54
CA TRP A 34 -21.46 -0.59 24.76
C TRP A 34 -20.05 -0.12 25.12
N GLN A 35 -19.12 -1.05 25.31
CA GLN A 35 -17.72 -0.70 25.59
C GLN A 35 -16.97 -0.35 24.31
N TRP A 36 -17.25 -1.07 23.22
CA TRP A 36 -16.60 -0.87 21.91
C TRP A 36 -17.63 -0.87 20.78
N LEU A 37 -17.42 0.03 19.83
CA LEU A 37 -18.15 0.09 18.57
C LEU A 37 -17.13 0.04 17.41
N VAL A 38 -17.31 -0.92 16.50
CA VAL A 38 -16.49 -1.12 15.30
C VAL A 38 -17.40 -1.03 14.09
N VAL A 39 -17.33 0.07 13.34
CA VAL A 39 -18.14 0.25 12.12
C VAL A 39 -17.26 -0.03 10.92
N THR A 40 -17.54 -1.11 10.18
CA THR A 40 -16.81 -1.43 8.94
C THR A 40 -17.38 -0.66 7.76
N ASP A 41 -16.53 0.00 6.94
CA ASP A 41 -16.92 0.86 5.83
C ASP A 41 -16.25 0.43 4.50
N GLY A 42 -16.29 -0.84 4.19
CA GLY A 42 -15.79 -1.40 2.94
C GLY A 42 -14.37 -0.94 2.61
N SER A 43 -14.16 -0.33 1.45
CA SER A 43 -12.85 0.17 1.01
C SER A 43 -12.34 1.38 1.80
N ASN A 44 -13.19 2.01 2.62
CA ASN A 44 -12.78 3.09 3.52
C ASN A 44 -12.19 2.57 4.83
N GLY A 45 -12.28 1.25 5.10
CA GLY A 45 -11.70 0.63 6.29
C GLY A 45 -12.69 0.45 7.44
N MET A 46 -12.31 0.84 8.65
CA MET A 46 -13.18 0.73 9.82
C MET A 46 -12.97 1.86 10.84
N HIS A 47 -14.05 2.27 11.44
CA HIS A 47 -14.10 3.24 12.53
C HIS A 47 -14.21 2.50 13.86
N VAL A 48 -13.35 2.80 14.81
CA VAL A 48 -13.29 2.13 16.11
C VAL A 48 -13.40 3.16 17.23
N LEU A 49 -14.42 3.01 18.07
CA LEU A 49 -14.67 3.85 19.23
C LEU A 49 -14.68 3.00 20.50
N CYS A 50 -14.24 3.59 21.62
CA CYS A 50 -14.41 2.99 22.94
C CYS A 50 -15.21 3.91 23.88
N GLU A 51 -15.67 3.36 25.01
CA GLU A 51 -16.54 4.06 25.98
C GLU A 51 -15.91 5.34 26.54
N ASP A 52 -14.58 5.44 26.59
CA ASP A 52 -13.83 6.63 27.04
C ASP A 52 -13.65 7.68 25.93
N THR A 53 -14.39 7.57 24.82
CA THR A 53 -14.40 8.50 23.67
C THR A 53 -13.16 8.50 22.79
N ARG A 54 -12.22 7.57 22.98
CA ARG A 54 -11.11 7.41 22.04
C ARG A 54 -11.64 6.85 20.72
N TYR A 55 -11.24 7.49 19.63
CA TYR A 55 -11.57 7.11 18.28
C TYR A 55 -10.30 6.81 17.46
N LYS A 56 -10.37 5.78 16.61
CA LYS A 56 -9.38 5.53 15.57
C LYS A 56 -10.07 5.08 14.29
N HIS A 57 -9.53 5.53 13.17
CA HIS A 57 -9.90 5.06 11.84
C HIS A 57 -8.74 4.25 11.28
N PHE A 58 -9.02 2.98 10.93
CA PHE A 58 -8.05 2.09 10.31
C PHE A 58 -8.40 1.89 8.84
N LYS A 59 -7.42 2.01 7.96
CA LYS A 59 -7.56 1.78 6.54
C LYS A 59 -6.29 1.11 6.01
N GLU A 60 -6.44 -0.03 5.38
CA GLU A 60 -5.35 -0.70 4.67
C GLU A 60 -5.63 -0.62 3.16
N PRO A 61 -4.71 -0.07 2.37
CA PRO A 61 -4.85 -0.04 0.92
C PRO A 61 -4.93 -1.45 0.34
N THR A 62 -5.95 -1.70 -0.48
CA THR A 62 -6.07 -2.92 -1.27
C THR A 62 -5.62 -2.68 -2.70
N ASN A 63 -4.92 -3.64 -3.31
CA ASN A 63 -4.49 -3.51 -4.70
C ASN A 63 -5.64 -3.72 -5.68
N GLN A 64 -6.48 -4.70 -5.39
CA GLN A 64 -7.61 -5.08 -6.21
C GLN A 64 -8.66 -5.74 -5.33
N ILE A 65 -9.91 -5.28 -5.43
CA ILE A 65 -11.04 -5.96 -4.80
C ILE A 65 -11.56 -7.00 -5.80
N VAL A 66 -11.44 -8.27 -5.42
CA VAL A 66 -11.90 -9.42 -6.21
C VAL A 66 -13.26 -9.89 -5.72
N ASP A 67 -13.39 -10.07 -4.39
CA ASP A 67 -14.62 -10.55 -3.76
C ASP A 67 -14.71 -10.02 -2.33
N VAL A 68 -15.86 -9.45 -1.97
CA VAL A 68 -16.11 -8.93 -0.61
C VAL A 68 -16.80 -9.92 0.31
N THR A 69 -17.11 -11.13 -0.20
CA THR A 69 -17.83 -12.15 0.55
C THR A 69 -17.02 -12.61 1.76
N GLY A 70 -17.63 -12.56 2.95
CA GLY A 70 -17.00 -13.01 4.20
C GLY A 70 -15.99 -12.02 4.80
N ALA A 71 -15.75 -10.85 4.21
CA ALA A 71 -14.84 -9.86 4.77
C ALA A 71 -15.27 -9.40 6.18
N GLY A 72 -16.56 -9.18 6.39
CA GLY A 72 -17.11 -8.82 7.71
C GLY A 72 -16.93 -9.92 8.76
N ASP A 73 -17.09 -11.18 8.36
CA ASP A 73 -16.87 -12.34 9.23
C ASP A 73 -15.40 -12.52 9.56
N THR A 74 -14.52 -12.30 8.57
CA THR A 74 -13.07 -12.26 8.77
C THR A 74 -12.67 -11.23 9.81
N VAL A 75 -13.20 -10.01 9.74
CA VAL A 75 -12.95 -8.96 10.73
C VAL A 75 -13.32 -9.44 12.12
N LEU A 76 -14.53 -9.98 12.31
CA LEU A 76 -15.00 -10.43 13.62
C LEU A 76 -14.16 -11.58 14.16
N ALA A 77 -13.84 -12.57 13.33
CA ALA A 77 -13.04 -13.74 13.72
C ALA A 77 -11.61 -13.32 14.15
N VAL A 78 -10.99 -12.40 13.41
CA VAL A 78 -9.62 -11.92 13.73
C VAL A 78 -9.64 -11.07 15.00
N ILE A 79 -10.62 -10.17 15.19
CA ILE A 79 -10.76 -9.42 16.44
C ILE A 79 -10.87 -10.38 17.63
N ALA A 80 -11.75 -11.40 17.56
CA ALA A 80 -11.95 -12.37 18.62
C ALA A 80 -10.66 -13.14 18.93
N HIS A 81 -9.93 -13.57 17.90
CA HIS A 81 -8.65 -14.25 18.06
C HIS A 81 -7.60 -13.35 18.73
N CYS A 82 -7.42 -12.12 18.26
CA CYS A 82 -6.45 -11.19 18.81
C CYS A 82 -6.74 -10.82 20.29
N LEU A 83 -8.02 -10.65 20.62
CA LEU A 83 -8.44 -10.43 22.01
C LEU A 83 -8.16 -11.64 22.90
N HIS A 84 -8.36 -12.86 22.39
CA HIS A 84 -7.99 -14.10 23.09
C HIS A 84 -6.49 -14.18 23.37
N GLU A 85 -5.66 -13.74 22.42
CA GLU A 85 -4.19 -13.64 22.56
C GLU A 85 -3.72 -12.46 23.43
N GLY A 86 -4.65 -11.69 24.02
CA GLY A 86 -4.35 -10.61 24.97
C GLY A 86 -4.02 -9.26 24.34
N GLN A 87 -4.28 -9.07 23.05
CA GLN A 87 -4.16 -7.76 22.40
C GLN A 87 -5.27 -6.82 22.88
N ASP A 88 -5.00 -5.51 22.89
CA ASP A 88 -6.08 -4.52 23.07
C ASP A 88 -6.98 -4.42 21.82
N VAL A 89 -8.18 -3.83 21.97
CA VAL A 89 -9.15 -3.78 20.89
C VAL A 89 -8.66 -2.97 19.69
N PHE A 90 -7.91 -1.87 19.89
CA PHE A 90 -7.37 -1.11 18.76
C PHE A 90 -6.34 -1.92 17.97
N GLN A 91 -5.44 -2.65 18.64
CA GLN A 91 -4.50 -3.55 17.99
C GLN A 91 -5.21 -4.70 17.25
N ALA A 92 -6.24 -5.28 17.88
CA ALA A 92 -7.06 -6.32 17.28
C ALA A 92 -7.78 -5.82 16.01
N CYS A 93 -8.34 -4.60 16.03
CA CYS A 93 -8.99 -3.99 14.88
C CYS A 93 -7.99 -3.63 13.77
N GLU A 94 -6.81 -3.15 14.10
CA GLU A 94 -5.75 -2.92 13.12
C GLU A 94 -5.36 -4.22 12.41
N THR A 95 -5.11 -5.28 13.16
CA THR A 95 -4.82 -6.61 12.63
C THR A 95 -5.96 -7.15 11.75
N ALA A 96 -7.22 -6.95 12.19
CA ALA A 96 -8.40 -7.35 11.41
C ALA A 96 -8.55 -6.55 10.10
N CYS A 97 -8.13 -5.28 10.09
CA CYS A 97 -8.10 -4.46 8.87
C CYS A 97 -7.14 -5.06 7.84
N TYR A 98 -5.95 -5.49 8.26
CA TYR A 98 -5.01 -6.19 7.37
C TYR A 98 -5.60 -7.49 6.82
N ALA A 99 -6.18 -8.31 7.68
CA ALA A 99 -6.78 -9.58 7.27
C ALA A 99 -7.95 -9.38 6.29
N ALA A 100 -8.84 -8.42 6.55
CA ALA A 100 -9.95 -8.09 5.66
C ALA A 100 -9.47 -7.62 4.28
N ALA A 101 -8.43 -6.76 4.24
CA ALA A 101 -7.82 -6.32 3.00
C ALA A 101 -7.26 -7.49 2.17
N ARG A 102 -6.70 -8.54 2.83
CA ARG A 102 -6.23 -9.76 2.15
C ARG A 102 -7.37 -10.66 1.72
N ALA A 103 -8.43 -10.75 2.50
CA ALA A 103 -9.61 -11.55 2.16
C ALA A 103 -10.25 -11.06 0.87
N VAL A 104 -10.46 -9.74 0.70
CA VAL A 104 -11.11 -9.17 -0.50
C VAL A 104 -10.24 -9.21 -1.76
N GLU A 105 -8.93 -9.44 -1.64
CA GLU A 105 -8.00 -9.65 -2.77
C GLU A 105 -8.11 -11.08 -3.36
N ARG A 106 -8.89 -11.98 -2.75
CA ARG A 106 -9.03 -13.40 -3.12
C ARG A 106 -10.47 -13.72 -3.49
N GLN A 107 -10.67 -14.71 -4.37
CA GLN A 107 -12.01 -15.15 -4.76
C GLN A 107 -12.61 -16.09 -3.72
N GLY A 108 -13.86 -15.88 -3.35
CA GLY A 108 -14.61 -16.73 -2.42
C GLY A 108 -14.17 -16.61 -0.97
N THR A 109 -14.71 -17.48 -0.12
CA THR A 109 -14.34 -17.57 1.29
C THR A 109 -12.89 -18.06 1.41
N THR A 110 -12.03 -17.26 2.04
CA THR A 110 -10.60 -17.55 2.12
C THR A 110 -10.14 -17.87 3.54
N VAL A 111 -9.13 -18.71 3.67
CA VAL A 111 -8.46 -18.98 4.95
C VAL A 111 -7.44 -17.88 5.22
N ILE A 112 -7.55 -17.25 6.39
CA ILE A 112 -6.58 -16.25 6.86
C ILE A 112 -5.37 -16.96 7.47
N THR A 113 -4.19 -16.55 7.02
CA THR A 113 -2.91 -17.08 7.49
C THR A 113 -2.18 -16.05 8.38
N PRO A 114 -1.16 -16.44 9.16
CA PRO A 114 -0.38 -15.49 9.96
C PRO A 114 0.26 -14.34 9.17
N ARG A 115 0.49 -14.52 7.85
CA ARG A 115 0.96 -13.44 6.95
C ARG A 115 -0.10 -12.39 6.71
N ASP A 116 -1.36 -12.79 6.69
CA ASP A 116 -2.49 -11.90 6.42
C ASP A 116 -2.81 -10.99 7.62
N LEU A 117 -2.27 -11.33 8.80
CA LEU A 117 -2.44 -10.58 10.04
C LEU A 117 -1.42 -9.43 10.21
N LYS A 118 -0.59 -9.17 9.20
CA LYS A 118 0.43 -8.12 9.25
C LYS A 118 0.24 -7.14 8.10
N ARG A 119 0.60 -5.88 8.36
CA ARG A 119 0.72 -4.88 7.32
C ARG A 119 1.73 -5.36 6.27
N LYS A 120 1.39 -5.20 4.98
CA LYS A 120 2.35 -5.45 3.91
C LYS A 120 3.46 -4.41 3.95
N THR A 121 4.69 -4.88 3.94
CA THR A 121 5.85 -4.01 3.74
C THR A 121 5.87 -3.54 2.30
N THR A 122 5.67 -2.24 2.10
CA THR A 122 5.65 -1.62 0.77
C THR A 122 7.04 -1.11 0.40
N VAL A 123 7.52 -1.52 -0.76
CA VAL A 123 8.81 -1.11 -1.33
C VAL A 123 8.57 -0.16 -2.50
N TRP A 124 9.28 0.95 -2.52
CA TRP A 124 9.30 1.91 -3.62
C TRP A 124 10.64 1.88 -4.34
N THR A 125 10.60 1.90 -5.65
CA THR A 125 11.73 2.32 -6.48
C THR A 125 11.23 3.24 -7.58
N ASN A 126 12.09 4.08 -8.13
CA ASN A 126 11.70 4.92 -9.26
C ASN A 126 12.86 5.17 -10.22
N GLY A 127 12.49 5.44 -11.46
CA GLY A 127 13.43 5.77 -12.53
C GLY A 127 12.70 6.09 -13.83
N VAL A 128 13.46 6.40 -14.86
CA VAL A 128 12.91 6.62 -16.22
C VAL A 128 12.47 5.31 -16.85
N PHE A 129 13.26 4.24 -16.69
CA PHE A 129 13.03 2.90 -17.25
C PHE A 129 12.71 2.90 -18.76
N ASP A 130 13.44 3.72 -19.53
CA ASP A 130 13.17 3.96 -20.95
C ASP A 130 13.45 2.73 -21.81
N VAL A 131 14.69 2.25 -21.80
CA VAL A 131 15.08 0.98 -22.44
C VAL A 131 15.50 0.02 -21.33
N LEU A 132 14.71 -1.01 -21.10
CA LEU A 132 15.00 -1.98 -20.04
C LEU A 132 16.25 -2.80 -20.41
N HIS A 133 17.09 -3.01 -19.40
CA HIS A 133 18.32 -3.79 -19.51
C HIS A 133 18.57 -4.60 -18.23
N LYS A 134 19.53 -5.50 -18.25
CA LYS A 134 19.86 -6.41 -17.14
C LYS A 134 19.96 -5.67 -15.79
N GLY A 135 20.56 -4.48 -15.74
CA GLY A 135 20.69 -3.72 -14.50
C GLY A 135 19.33 -3.32 -13.91
N HIS A 136 18.34 -2.96 -14.75
CA HIS A 136 16.97 -2.68 -14.30
C HIS A 136 16.28 -3.93 -13.75
N PHE A 137 16.40 -5.07 -14.44
CA PHE A 137 15.81 -6.33 -13.99
C PHE A 137 16.37 -6.78 -12.63
N GLU A 138 17.70 -6.70 -12.46
CA GLU A 138 18.35 -7.07 -11.19
C GLU A 138 17.95 -6.11 -10.05
N LEU A 139 17.87 -4.80 -10.32
CA LEU A 139 17.38 -3.81 -9.35
C LEU A 139 15.94 -4.11 -8.92
N LEU A 140 15.03 -4.30 -9.89
CA LEU A 140 13.61 -4.55 -9.61
C LEU A 140 13.42 -5.89 -8.87
N LYS A 141 14.16 -6.94 -9.26
CA LYS A 141 14.16 -8.22 -8.57
C LYS A 141 14.74 -8.15 -7.16
N TYR A 142 15.76 -7.32 -6.94
CA TYR A 142 16.27 -7.05 -5.60
C TYR A 142 15.23 -6.30 -4.76
N ALA A 143 14.63 -5.24 -5.33
CA ALA A 143 13.62 -4.43 -4.66
C ALA A 143 12.43 -5.27 -4.22
N SER A 144 11.91 -6.15 -5.07
CA SER A 144 10.77 -7.01 -4.74
C SER A 144 11.02 -7.98 -3.58
N LYS A 145 12.29 -8.29 -3.29
CA LYS A 145 12.66 -9.15 -2.14
C LYS A 145 12.77 -8.40 -0.82
N GLN A 146 12.65 -7.06 -0.84
CA GLN A 146 12.78 -6.25 0.36
C GLN A 146 11.46 -6.09 1.11
N GLY A 147 10.32 -6.47 0.51
CA GLY A 147 9.01 -6.37 1.13
C GLY A 147 7.97 -7.23 0.42
N ASP A 148 6.70 -6.97 0.73
CA ASP A 148 5.56 -7.75 0.24
C ASP A 148 4.91 -7.13 -1.01
N LYS A 149 5.17 -5.85 -1.30
CA LYS A 149 4.62 -5.11 -2.43
C LYS A 149 5.67 -4.18 -3.03
N LEU A 150 5.97 -4.32 -4.32
CA LEU A 150 6.84 -3.41 -5.06
C LEU A 150 6.04 -2.42 -5.90
N ILE A 151 6.20 -1.14 -5.60
CA ILE A 151 5.68 -0.02 -6.39
C ILE A 151 6.84 0.60 -7.17
N VAL A 152 6.67 0.73 -8.49
CA VAL A 152 7.65 1.34 -9.38
C VAL A 152 7.14 2.69 -9.88
N GLY A 153 7.78 3.78 -9.48
CA GLY A 153 7.50 5.12 -9.98
C GLY A 153 8.23 5.39 -11.30
N ILE A 154 7.53 5.89 -12.31
CA ILE A 154 8.13 6.32 -13.58
C ILE A 154 7.77 7.76 -13.93
N ASN A 155 8.76 8.52 -14.41
CA ASN A 155 8.52 9.88 -14.91
C ASN A 155 7.69 9.84 -16.20
N ASN A 156 6.73 10.77 -16.39
CA ASN A 156 6.07 10.96 -17.68
C ASN A 156 7.07 11.48 -18.75
N ASP A 157 6.66 11.51 -20.01
CA ASP A 157 7.55 11.86 -21.11
C ASP A 157 8.04 13.30 -21.04
N ALA A 158 7.21 14.23 -20.57
CA ALA A 158 7.59 15.63 -20.41
C ALA A 158 8.69 15.81 -19.34
N SER A 159 8.57 15.10 -18.19
CA SER A 159 9.62 15.09 -17.17
C SER A 159 10.91 14.44 -17.68
N VAL A 160 10.81 13.34 -18.45
CA VAL A 160 11.99 12.69 -19.03
C VAL A 160 12.72 13.62 -19.99
N LYS A 161 12.01 14.37 -20.84
CA LYS A 161 12.62 15.38 -21.73
C LYS A 161 13.39 16.45 -20.96
N ARG A 162 12.78 16.99 -19.88
CA ARG A 162 13.47 17.97 -19.01
C ARG A 162 14.74 17.41 -18.36
N LEU A 163 14.71 16.15 -17.93
CA LEU A 163 15.82 15.51 -17.19
C LEU A 163 16.93 14.93 -18.09
N LYS A 164 16.59 14.46 -19.31
CA LYS A 164 17.49 13.69 -20.18
C LYS A 164 17.66 14.27 -21.59
N GLY A 165 16.94 15.35 -21.92
CA GLY A 165 16.98 16.03 -23.20
C GLY A 165 15.87 15.60 -24.17
N GLU A 166 15.67 16.40 -25.22
CA GLU A 166 14.54 16.30 -26.16
C GLU A 166 14.47 14.97 -26.96
N THR A 167 15.60 14.27 -27.08
CA THR A 167 15.66 12.99 -27.79
C THR A 167 15.22 11.81 -26.92
N ARG A 168 14.80 12.07 -25.70
CA ARG A 168 14.34 11.08 -24.73
C ARG A 168 12.92 11.40 -24.24
N PRO A 169 12.09 10.38 -23.89
CA PRO A 169 12.41 8.94 -23.91
C PRO A 169 12.38 8.34 -25.33
N ILE A 170 12.92 7.13 -25.51
CA ILE A 170 12.78 6.32 -26.72
C ILE A 170 11.39 5.67 -26.77
N ASN A 171 10.98 5.05 -25.64
CA ASN A 171 9.66 4.45 -25.45
C ASN A 171 8.77 5.45 -24.70
N ASP A 172 7.55 5.65 -25.17
CA ASP A 172 6.61 6.52 -24.48
C ASP A 172 6.21 5.96 -23.09
N VAL A 173 5.54 6.77 -22.28
CA VAL A 173 5.20 6.40 -20.91
C VAL A 173 4.29 5.16 -20.82
N ASN A 174 3.40 4.95 -21.82
CA ASN A 174 2.49 3.80 -21.83
C ASN A 174 3.26 2.51 -22.15
N GLU A 175 4.18 2.56 -23.10
CA GLU A 175 5.06 1.43 -23.42
C GLU A 175 5.96 1.07 -22.24
N ARG A 176 6.58 2.06 -21.59
CA ARG A 176 7.42 1.85 -20.42
C ARG A 176 6.63 1.25 -19.24
N LYS A 177 5.41 1.76 -19.02
CA LYS A 177 4.49 1.24 -18.01
C LYS A 177 4.12 -0.20 -18.31
N ALA A 178 3.65 -0.49 -19.53
CA ALA A 178 3.25 -1.82 -19.94
C ALA A 178 4.38 -2.85 -19.79
N GLN A 179 5.62 -2.49 -20.20
CA GLN A 179 6.79 -3.37 -20.05
C GLN A 179 7.06 -3.70 -18.57
N LEU A 180 6.95 -2.72 -17.65
CA LEU A 180 7.17 -2.95 -16.24
C LEU A 180 6.05 -3.80 -15.60
N GLU A 181 4.80 -3.60 -16.00
CA GLU A 181 3.64 -4.35 -15.52
C GLU A 181 3.65 -5.83 -15.96
N THR A 182 4.42 -6.20 -16.98
CA THR A 182 4.63 -7.61 -17.35
C THR A 182 5.57 -8.36 -16.42
N LEU A 183 6.33 -7.67 -15.60
CA LEU A 183 7.32 -8.29 -14.71
C LEU A 183 6.65 -8.89 -13.48
N PRO A 184 6.82 -10.19 -13.20
CA PRO A 184 6.08 -10.89 -12.14
C PRO A 184 6.41 -10.43 -10.72
N TRP A 185 7.42 -9.61 -10.55
CA TRP A 185 7.84 -9.04 -9.27
C TRP A 185 7.48 -7.56 -9.11
N VAL A 186 6.77 -6.96 -10.07
CA VAL A 186 6.25 -5.59 -10.00
C VAL A 186 4.75 -5.65 -9.71
N ASP A 187 4.33 -5.14 -8.56
CA ASP A 187 2.92 -5.18 -8.15
C ASP A 187 2.14 -3.97 -8.67
N GLN A 188 2.82 -2.83 -8.83
CA GLN A 188 2.19 -1.59 -9.28
C GLN A 188 3.18 -0.66 -9.97
N VAL A 189 2.75 -0.03 -11.08
CA VAL A 189 3.49 1.05 -11.73
C VAL A 189 2.72 2.35 -11.60
N VAL A 190 3.41 3.41 -11.15
CA VAL A 190 2.84 4.75 -10.92
C VAL A 190 3.56 5.76 -11.78
N VAL A 191 2.80 6.51 -12.59
CA VAL A 191 3.33 7.61 -13.39
C VAL A 191 3.27 8.91 -12.59
N PHE A 192 4.31 9.72 -12.66
CA PHE A 192 4.33 11.07 -12.08
C PHE A 192 4.91 12.10 -13.07
N GLU A 193 4.48 13.35 -12.94
CA GLU A 193 4.80 14.45 -13.87
C GLU A 193 5.97 15.31 -13.39
N GLU A 194 6.23 15.28 -12.10
CA GLU A 194 7.28 16.05 -11.47
C GLU A 194 8.68 15.49 -11.80
N ASP A 195 9.69 16.31 -11.64
CA ASP A 195 11.08 15.89 -11.86
C ASP A 195 11.59 15.00 -10.71
N THR A 196 10.91 15.03 -9.57
CA THR A 196 11.22 14.19 -8.40
C THR A 196 10.01 13.41 -7.94
N PRO A 197 10.16 12.19 -7.37
CA PRO A 197 9.05 11.35 -6.93
C PRO A 197 8.49 11.73 -5.56
N LEU A 198 8.89 12.86 -4.95
CA LEU A 198 8.61 13.17 -3.54
C LEU A 198 7.11 13.15 -3.20
N ASN A 199 6.26 13.71 -4.07
CA ASN A 199 4.81 13.76 -3.84
C ASN A 199 4.22 12.34 -3.84
N LYS A 200 4.68 11.48 -4.74
CA LYS A 200 4.24 10.07 -4.80
C LYS A 200 4.77 9.25 -3.61
N ILE A 201 6.00 9.49 -3.16
CA ILE A 201 6.52 8.86 -1.94
C ILE A 201 5.68 9.27 -0.71
N LYS A 202 5.28 10.54 -0.61
CA LYS A 202 4.37 11.01 0.46
C LYS A 202 2.96 10.42 0.36
N GLU A 203 2.44 10.24 -0.86
CA GLU A 203 1.12 9.67 -1.14
C GLU A 203 1.08 8.18 -0.78
N TYR A 204 2.08 7.41 -1.24
CA TYR A 204 2.13 5.96 -1.07
C TYR A 204 2.75 5.49 0.25
N GLN A 205 3.47 6.36 0.95
CA GLN A 205 4.10 6.09 2.25
C GLN A 205 4.81 4.73 2.32
N PRO A 206 5.76 4.45 1.40
CA PRO A 206 6.46 3.17 1.41
C PRO A 206 7.27 2.99 2.69
N ASP A 207 7.49 1.75 3.11
CA ASP A 207 8.34 1.42 4.24
C ASP A 207 9.82 1.44 3.83
N ILE A 208 10.10 1.07 2.57
CA ILE A 208 11.46 0.94 2.04
C ILE A 208 11.56 1.63 0.68
N ILE A 209 12.61 2.42 0.48
CA ILE A 209 12.98 2.97 -0.83
C ILE A 209 14.25 2.27 -1.31
N VAL A 210 14.19 1.65 -2.50
CA VAL A 210 15.35 1.02 -3.12
C VAL A 210 15.86 1.88 -4.27
N LYS A 211 17.19 2.13 -4.31
CA LYS A 211 17.87 2.86 -5.40
C LYS A 211 19.07 2.11 -5.93
N GLY A 212 19.44 2.36 -7.18
CA GLY A 212 20.67 1.83 -7.77
C GLY A 212 21.94 2.48 -7.20
N GLY A 213 23.09 1.85 -7.38
CA GLY A 213 24.35 2.19 -6.75
C GLY A 213 25.00 3.54 -7.11
N ASP A 214 24.39 4.33 -8.01
CA ASP A 214 24.85 5.70 -8.31
C ASP A 214 24.35 6.74 -7.30
N TYR A 215 23.57 6.29 -6.28
CA TYR A 215 23.02 7.12 -5.21
C TYR A 215 23.73 6.83 -3.88
N SER A 216 23.94 7.89 -3.09
CA SER A 216 24.20 7.77 -1.66
C SER A 216 22.92 7.97 -0.85
N PHE A 217 22.91 7.51 0.40
CA PHE A 217 21.74 7.68 1.29
C PHE A 217 21.24 9.14 1.30
N GLU A 218 22.15 10.09 1.38
CA GLU A 218 21.85 11.53 1.49
C GLU A 218 21.20 12.10 0.23
N THR A 219 21.46 11.49 -0.94
CA THR A 219 20.95 11.96 -2.23
C THR A 219 19.62 11.33 -2.63
N VAL A 220 19.17 10.30 -1.89
CA VAL A 220 17.89 9.66 -2.18
C VAL A 220 16.73 10.53 -1.74
N ILE A 221 15.86 10.89 -2.68
CA ILE A 221 14.62 11.62 -2.38
C ILE A 221 13.72 10.77 -1.50
N GLY A 222 13.28 11.32 -0.36
CA GLY A 222 12.44 10.61 0.59
C GLY A 222 13.21 9.79 1.65
N ASN A 223 14.54 9.97 1.76
CA ASN A 223 15.39 9.28 2.74
C ASN A 223 14.99 9.52 4.21
N ASN A 224 14.23 10.58 4.47
CA ASN A 224 13.67 10.89 5.78
C ASN A 224 12.23 10.37 5.99
N LEU A 225 11.66 9.71 4.99
CA LEU A 225 10.28 9.20 5.01
C LEU A 225 10.22 7.67 5.07
N ALA A 226 11.30 6.97 4.66
CA ALA A 226 11.36 5.53 4.59
C ALA A 226 12.79 5.00 4.78
N GLU A 227 12.95 3.71 5.09
CA GLU A 227 14.24 3.03 5.08
C GLU A 227 14.84 3.02 3.67
N VAL A 228 16.09 3.45 3.50
CA VAL A 228 16.76 3.43 2.18
C VAL A 228 17.68 2.24 2.05
N LYS A 229 17.54 1.50 0.95
CA LYS A 229 18.45 0.40 0.55
C LYS A 229 19.08 0.69 -0.79
N ILE A 230 20.40 0.68 -0.86
CA ILE A 230 21.15 0.90 -2.09
C ILE A 230 21.51 -0.45 -2.73
N PHE A 231 21.03 -0.68 -3.95
CA PHE A 231 21.40 -1.85 -4.72
C PHE A 231 22.73 -1.61 -5.43
N PRO A 232 23.73 -2.49 -5.32
CA PRO A 232 25.03 -2.30 -5.98
C PRO A 232 24.92 -2.18 -7.51
N THR A 233 25.70 -1.29 -8.09
CA THR A 233 25.71 -1.09 -9.55
C THR A 233 26.14 -2.36 -10.28
N VAL A 234 25.34 -2.78 -11.27
CA VAL A 234 25.73 -3.88 -12.17
C VAL A 234 26.72 -3.34 -13.20
N GLN A 235 28.00 -3.78 -13.12
CA GLN A 235 29.04 -3.30 -14.00
C GLN A 235 28.74 -3.56 -15.48
N GLY A 236 29.05 -2.59 -16.33
CA GLY A 236 29.03 -2.73 -17.79
C GLY A 236 27.66 -2.49 -18.46
N VAL A 237 26.59 -2.20 -17.70
CA VAL A 237 25.24 -2.02 -18.25
C VAL A 237 24.70 -0.64 -17.90
N SER A 238 24.35 0.15 -18.95
CA SER A 238 23.59 1.41 -18.79
C SER A 238 22.70 1.62 -20.02
N THR A 239 21.58 2.33 -19.83
CA THR A 239 20.66 2.69 -20.93
C THR A 239 21.40 3.38 -22.09
N THR A 240 22.31 4.31 -21.79
CA THR A 240 23.11 5.02 -22.80
C THR A 240 23.98 4.08 -23.63
N LYS A 241 24.65 3.12 -22.98
CA LYS A 241 25.48 2.10 -23.70
C LYS A 241 24.61 1.15 -24.51
N THR A 242 23.41 0.82 -24.04
CA THR A 242 22.48 -0.07 -24.76
C THR A 242 21.95 0.61 -26.02
N ILE A 243 21.55 1.88 -25.93
CA ILE A 243 21.11 2.66 -27.10
C ILE A 243 22.24 2.83 -28.13
N GLY A 244 23.45 3.16 -27.68
CA GLY A 244 24.61 3.28 -28.59
C GLY A 244 24.99 2.00 -29.34
N LYS A 245 24.59 0.82 -28.84
CA LYS A 245 24.76 -0.47 -29.56
C LYS A 245 23.65 -0.74 -30.57
N ILE A 246 22.49 -0.17 -30.42
CA ILE A 246 21.34 -0.36 -31.34
C ILE A 246 21.46 0.60 -32.55
N GLN A 247 22.16 1.72 -32.38
CA GLN A 247 22.38 2.72 -33.43
C GLN A 247 23.63 2.47 -34.32
N GLN A 248 24.39 1.44 -34.04
CA GLN A 248 25.50 0.91 -34.87
C GLN A 248 25.02 -0.24 -35.72
#